data_546730bd13054b5089acc0b47ebd05eb
#
_entry.id   546730bd13054b5089acc0b47ebd05eb
#
_cell.length_a   1.000
_cell.length_b   1.000
_cell.length_c   1.000
_cell.angle_alpha   90.00
_cell.angle_beta   90.00
_cell.angle_gamma   90.00
#
_symmetry.space_group_name_H-M   'P 1'
#
loop_
_entity.id
_entity.type
_entity.pdbx_description
1 polymer ?
#
loop_
_entity_poly.entity_id
_entity_poly.type
_entity_poly.pdbx_seq_one_letter_code
_entity_poly.pdbx_strand_id
1 'polypeptide(L)'
;MLLPPEEPAFGPWTAMPATSLLESWRAKLPAPGLRPGVVAVDGRGGSGKSTFAAALARAVPWAAVVHTDDLAWHHAFFDWANLLRDGVLVPVHAGQAVEYRPPAWDARGREGAVVVPAGCPLLVVEGSGAARRGLMPWMDVVVWVQTDTGQAKARAMVRDGGTPEALAFWDEWMAEELPFFARERPWERADTVATGAPEVAHDPAEQVVVSAGR
;
A
#
# COMPACT_ATOMS: atom_id res chain seq x y z
N MET A 1 -12.27 0.66 -18.35
CA MET A 1 -12.02 0.80 -16.89
C MET A 1 -12.83 1.96 -16.38
N LEU A 2 -13.69 1.73 -15.40
CA LEU A 2 -14.46 2.77 -14.71
C LEU A 2 -13.61 3.30 -13.54
N LEU A 3 -13.30 4.59 -13.55
CA LEU A 3 -12.51 5.26 -12.53
C LEU A 3 -13.26 6.50 -12.02
N PRO A 4 -12.97 6.96 -10.77
CA PRO A 4 -13.44 8.26 -10.33
C PRO A 4 -12.94 9.40 -11.22
N PRO A 5 -13.70 10.51 -11.33
CA PRO A 5 -13.43 11.57 -12.31
C PRO A 5 -12.02 12.20 -12.23
N GLU A 6 -11.43 12.22 -11.03
CA GLU A 6 -10.13 12.84 -10.79
C GLU A 6 -8.95 11.92 -11.11
N GLU A 7 -9.20 10.60 -11.23
CA GLU A 7 -8.15 9.60 -11.47
C GLU A 7 -8.00 9.32 -12.96
N PRO A 8 -6.84 9.63 -13.57
CA PRO A 8 -6.63 9.33 -14.98
C PRO A 8 -6.44 7.83 -15.20
N ALA A 9 -6.87 7.32 -16.34
CA ALA A 9 -6.54 5.96 -16.73
C ALA A 9 -5.07 5.87 -17.15
N PHE A 10 -4.39 4.84 -16.65
CA PHE A 10 -3.00 4.53 -16.99
C PHE A 10 -2.92 3.33 -17.93
N GLY A 11 -1.76 3.16 -18.55
CA GLY A 11 -1.42 2.12 -19.52
C GLY A 11 -0.46 2.65 -20.58
N PRO A 12 -0.01 1.86 -21.53
CA PRO A 12 -0.25 0.42 -21.63
C PRO A 12 0.38 -0.38 -20.47
N TRP A 13 -0.15 -1.57 -20.24
CA TRP A 13 0.27 -2.44 -19.15
C TRP A 13 1.30 -3.46 -19.61
N THR A 14 2.36 -3.65 -18.83
CA THR A 14 3.45 -4.59 -19.13
C THR A 14 3.75 -5.44 -17.91
N ALA A 15 3.83 -6.75 -18.10
CA ALA A 15 4.29 -7.69 -17.09
C ALA A 15 5.83 -7.64 -17.00
N MET A 16 6.34 -7.61 -15.77
CA MET A 16 7.79 -7.67 -15.53
C MET A 16 8.08 -8.40 -14.21
N PRO A 17 9.28 -9.00 -14.06
CA PRO A 17 9.69 -9.55 -12.77
C PRO A 17 9.68 -8.49 -11.67
N ALA A 18 9.20 -8.85 -10.47
CA ALA A 18 9.22 -7.94 -9.33
C ALA A 18 10.65 -7.49 -8.96
N THR A 19 11.64 -8.35 -9.17
CA THR A 19 13.06 -8.02 -9.01
C THR A 19 13.53 -6.95 -9.97
N SER A 20 13.09 -6.98 -11.23
CA SER A 20 13.42 -5.95 -12.24
C SER A 20 12.79 -4.61 -11.89
N LEU A 21 11.58 -4.62 -11.34
CA LEU A 21 10.94 -3.39 -10.86
C LEU A 21 11.72 -2.79 -9.69
N LEU A 22 12.11 -3.60 -8.71
CA LEU A 22 12.93 -3.17 -7.57
C LEU A 22 14.28 -2.59 -8.03
N GLU A 23 14.93 -3.21 -9.01
CA GLU A 23 16.18 -2.68 -9.58
C GLU A 23 15.97 -1.32 -10.26
N SER A 24 14.82 -1.09 -10.89
CA SER A 24 14.51 0.22 -11.50
C SER A 24 14.41 1.34 -10.45
N TRP A 25 14.11 1.01 -9.19
CA TRP A 25 14.04 1.97 -8.07
C TRP A 25 15.36 2.16 -7.33
N ARG A 26 16.43 1.44 -7.71
CA ARG A 26 17.70 1.42 -6.99
C ARG A 26 18.27 2.81 -6.66
N ALA A 27 18.13 3.75 -7.58
CA ALA A 27 18.63 5.12 -7.39
C ALA A 27 17.82 5.93 -6.35
N LYS A 28 16.63 5.49 -6.01
CA LYS A 28 15.73 6.13 -5.02
C LYS A 28 15.86 5.50 -3.64
N LEU A 29 16.25 4.23 -3.60
CA LEU A 29 16.40 3.50 -2.36
C LEU A 29 17.72 3.85 -1.66
N PRO A 30 17.79 3.81 -0.31
CA PRO A 30 19.02 4.06 0.41
C PRO A 30 20.08 3.02 0.08
N ALA A 31 21.35 3.36 0.34
CA ALA A 31 22.45 2.40 0.23
C ALA A 31 22.19 1.19 1.17
N PRO A 32 22.52 -0.03 0.73
CA PRO A 32 22.32 -1.24 1.54
C PRO A 32 23.00 -1.09 2.92
N GLY A 33 22.28 -1.50 3.96
CA GLY A 33 22.78 -1.47 5.35
C GLY A 33 22.66 -0.12 6.06
N LEU A 34 22.24 0.95 5.38
CA LEU A 34 22.01 2.24 6.03
C LEU A 34 20.70 2.23 6.83
N ARG A 35 19.62 1.89 6.17
CA ARG A 35 18.28 1.66 6.70
C ARG A 35 17.46 0.88 5.68
N PRO A 36 16.30 0.37 6.03
CA PRO A 36 15.36 -0.16 5.03
C PRO A 36 15.01 0.87 3.97
N GLY A 37 14.89 0.45 2.70
CA GLY A 37 14.15 1.20 1.72
C GLY A 37 12.66 1.19 2.09
N VAL A 38 11.96 2.32 1.94
CA VAL A 38 10.54 2.42 2.29
C VAL A 38 9.71 2.64 1.04
N VAL A 39 8.84 1.66 0.72
CA VAL A 39 7.96 1.69 -0.44
C VAL A 39 6.51 1.81 0.02
N ALA A 40 5.83 2.89 -0.37
CA ALA A 40 4.39 3.00 -0.19
C ALA A 40 3.65 2.30 -1.33
N VAL A 41 2.75 1.39 -1.02
CA VAL A 41 1.82 0.76 -1.96
C VAL A 41 0.41 1.23 -1.63
N ASP A 42 -0.06 2.21 -2.38
CA ASP A 42 -1.35 2.86 -2.18
C ASP A 42 -2.33 2.51 -3.31
N GLY A 43 -3.58 2.68 -3.05
CA GLY A 43 -4.67 2.39 -3.98
C GLY A 43 -6.00 2.29 -3.25
N ARG A 44 -7.09 2.18 -3.98
CA ARG A 44 -8.44 2.10 -3.40
C ARG A 44 -8.70 0.77 -2.71
N GLY A 45 -9.70 0.74 -1.84
CA GLY A 45 -10.24 -0.51 -1.29
C GLY A 45 -10.52 -1.53 -2.41
N GLY A 46 -10.06 -2.78 -2.25
CA GLY A 46 -10.23 -3.83 -3.26
C GLY A 46 -9.35 -3.71 -4.51
N SER A 47 -8.43 -2.73 -4.59
CA SER A 47 -7.60 -2.51 -5.79
C SER A 47 -6.51 -3.56 -6.03
N GLY A 48 -6.18 -4.42 -5.06
CA GLY A 48 -5.12 -5.43 -5.22
C GLY A 48 -3.76 -5.03 -4.62
N LYS A 49 -3.70 -3.97 -3.82
CA LYS A 49 -2.50 -3.49 -3.12
C LYS A 49 -1.76 -4.58 -2.36
N SER A 50 -2.49 -5.35 -1.55
CA SER A 50 -1.89 -6.40 -0.71
C SER A 50 -1.24 -7.51 -1.54
N THR A 51 -1.83 -7.85 -2.71
CA THR A 51 -1.25 -8.79 -3.65
C THR A 51 0.05 -8.26 -4.24
N PHE A 52 0.06 -6.98 -4.64
CA PHE A 52 1.25 -6.31 -5.16
C PHE A 52 2.34 -6.20 -4.09
N ALA A 53 2.00 -5.75 -2.88
CA ALA A 53 2.93 -5.66 -1.74
C ALA A 53 3.56 -7.03 -1.39
N ALA A 54 2.74 -8.09 -1.41
CA ALA A 54 3.22 -9.45 -1.19
C ALA A 54 4.20 -9.92 -2.30
N ALA A 55 3.99 -9.53 -3.56
CA ALA A 55 4.92 -9.83 -4.64
C ALA A 55 6.27 -9.13 -4.43
N LEU A 56 6.28 -7.87 -4.03
CA LEU A 56 7.52 -7.14 -3.67
C LEU A 56 8.24 -7.81 -2.49
N ALA A 57 7.50 -8.14 -1.42
CA ALA A 57 8.08 -8.76 -0.24
C ALA A 57 8.70 -10.14 -0.53
N ARG A 58 8.08 -10.94 -1.40
CA ARG A 58 8.67 -12.22 -1.85
C ARG A 58 9.95 -12.04 -2.64
N ALA A 59 10.05 -10.97 -3.42
CA ALA A 59 11.23 -10.68 -4.24
C ALA A 59 12.45 -10.21 -3.43
N VAL A 60 12.24 -9.79 -2.17
CA VAL A 60 13.32 -9.30 -1.29
C VAL A 60 13.34 -10.13 0.00
N PRO A 61 14.30 -11.04 0.17
CA PRO A 61 14.44 -11.78 1.42
C PRO A 61 14.51 -10.84 2.63
N TRP A 62 13.77 -11.17 3.70
CA TRP A 62 13.69 -10.38 4.95
C TRP A 62 12.98 -9.02 4.81
N ALA A 63 12.27 -8.77 3.72
CA ALA A 63 11.38 -7.60 3.63
C ALA A 63 10.27 -7.67 4.67
N ALA A 64 9.88 -6.52 5.19
CA ALA A 64 8.73 -6.38 6.07
C ALA A 64 7.56 -5.72 5.33
N VAL A 65 6.34 -6.09 5.71
CA VAL A 65 5.11 -5.42 5.25
C VAL A 65 4.37 -4.87 6.46
N VAL A 66 4.00 -3.60 6.40
CA VAL A 66 3.15 -2.95 7.39
C VAL A 66 1.85 -2.55 6.71
N HIS A 67 0.73 -3.07 7.21
CA HIS A 67 -0.60 -2.75 6.71
C HIS A 67 -1.16 -1.52 7.44
N THR A 68 -1.61 -0.53 6.69
CA THR A 68 -2.22 0.67 7.30
C THR A 68 -3.50 0.34 8.06
N ASP A 69 -4.19 -0.73 7.67
CA ASP A 69 -5.39 -1.23 8.34
C ASP A 69 -5.12 -1.65 9.80
N ASP A 70 -3.90 -2.13 10.10
CA ASP A 70 -3.48 -2.43 11.46
C ASP A 70 -3.38 -1.18 12.34
N LEU A 71 -2.98 -0.07 11.76
CA LEU A 71 -2.88 1.23 12.44
C LEU A 71 -4.26 1.91 12.54
N ALA A 72 -5.07 1.77 11.49
CA ALA A 72 -6.44 2.30 11.41
C ALA A 72 -7.45 1.50 12.25
N TRP A 73 -7.06 0.31 12.75
CA TRP A 73 -7.96 -0.58 13.45
C TRP A 73 -8.57 0.10 14.68
N HIS A 74 -9.91 0.25 14.69
CA HIS A 74 -10.68 1.02 15.66
C HIS A 74 -10.21 2.48 15.82
N HIS A 75 -9.71 3.06 14.75
CA HIS A 75 -9.38 4.47 14.59
C HIS A 75 -10.20 5.07 13.45
N ALA A 76 -10.14 6.37 13.24
CA ALA A 76 -10.76 6.98 12.07
C ALA A 76 -10.09 6.49 10.78
N PHE A 77 -10.88 6.27 9.72
CA PHE A 77 -10.45 5.61 8.48
C PHE A 77 -9.18 6.22 7.87
N PHE A 78 -9.02 7.53 7.95
CA PHE A 78 -7.87 8.24 7.35
C PHE A 78 -7.11 9.16 8.32
N ASP A 79 -7.27 9.03 9.64
CA ASP A 79 -6.57 9.87 10.63
C ASP A 79 -5.54 9.09 11.47
N TRP A 80 -4.82 8.18 10.84
CA TRP A 80 -3.82 7.31 11.47
C TRP A 80 -2.37 7.64 11.07
N ALA A 81 -2.14 8.67 10.25
CA ALA A 81 -0.82 8.95 9.69
C ALA A 81 0.26 9.21 10.75
N ASN A 82 -0.11 9.84 11.88
CA ASN A 82 0.78 10.05 13.01
C ASN A 82 1.21 8.74 13.67
N LEU A 83 0.31 7.74 13.76
CA LEU A 83 0.64 6.42 14.31
C LEU A 83 1.69 5.71 13.45
N LEU A 84 1.55 5.74 12.12
CA LEU A 84 2.54 5.20 11.21
C LEU A 84 3.86 5.97 11.29
N ARG A 85 3.79 7.30 11.22
CA ARG A 85 5.00 8.13 11.27
C ARG A 85 5.79 7.89 12.54
N ASP A 86 5.17 8.06 13.70
CA ASP A 86 5.87 8.09 14.98
C ASP A 86 6.19 6.68 15.48
N GLY A 87 5.28 5.71 15.25
CA GLY A 87 5.44 4.34 15.71
C GLY A 87 6.30 3.46 14.80
N VAL A 88 6.41 3.80 13.51
CA VAL A 88 7.09 2.94 12.53
C VAL A 88 8.16 3.70 11.73
N LEU A 89 7.80 4.77 11.03
CA LEU A 89 8.69 5.38 10.06
C LEU A 89 9.87 6.12 10.70
N VAL A 90 9.66 6.84 11.80
CA VAL A 90 10.74 7.53 12.53
C VAL A 90 11.79 6.54 13.03
N PRO A 91 11.44 5.44 13.75
CA PRO A 91 12.43 4.42 14.12
C PRO A 91 13.13 3.77 12.90
N VAL A 92 12.38 3.43 11.85
CA VAL A 92 12.94 2.83 10.62
C VAL A 92 13.97 3.75 9.97
N HIS A 93 13.68 5.05 9.86
CA HIS A 93 14.61 6.03 9.32
C HIS A 93 15.86 6.23 10.20
N ALA A 94 15.75 5.93 11.49
CA ALA A 94 16.90 5.89 12.42
C ALA A 94 17.65 4.54 12.39
N GLY A 95 17.30 3.62 11.49
CA GLY A 95 17.91 2.28 11.37
C GLY A 95 17.54 1.34 12.51
N GLN A 96 16.48 1.64 13.26
CA GLN A 96 16.03 0.86 14.41
C GLN A 96 15.00 -0.20 14.01
N ALA A 97 14.98 -1.31 14.73
CA ALA A 97 13.87 -2.26 14.68
C ALA A 97 12.59 -1.64 15.27
N VAL A 98 11.45 -2.12 14.83
CA VAL A 98 10.15 -1.69 15.31
C VAL A 98 9.40 -2.88 15.92
N GLU A 99 8.84 -2.66 17.10
CA GLU A 99 7.81 -3.47 17.73
C GLU A 99 6.78 -2.50 18.32
N TYR A 100 5.84 -2.07 17.49
CA TYR A 100 4.90 -1.01 17.81
C TYR A 100 3.50 -1.55 18.05
N ARG A 101 2.88 -1.14 19.15
CA ARG A 101 1.47 -1.41 19.44
C ARG A 101 0.67 -0.11 19.35
N PRO A 102 -0.22 0.01 18.34
CA PRO A 102 -1.14 1.13 18.28
C PRO A 102 -2.02 1.23 19.54
N PRO A 103 -2.37 2.43 20.02
CA PRO A 103 -3.13 2.60 21.26
C PRO A 103 -4.46 1.83 21.29
N ALA A 104 -5.14 1.68 20.15
CA ALA A 104 -6.38 0.91 20.06
C ALA A 104 -6.17 -0.58 20.34
N TRP A 105 -4.99 -1.15 20.02
CA TRP A 105 -4.68 -2.54 20.30
C TRP A 105 -4.61 -2.78 21.81
N ASP A 106 -3.91 -1.89 22.55
CA ASP A 106 -3.83 -1.99 24.01
C ASP A 106 -5.20 -1.79 24.67
N ALA A 107 -5.94 -0.78 24.24
CA ALA A 107 -7.27 -0.46 24.78
C ALA A 107 -8.30 -1.58 24.56
N ARG A 108 -8.11 -2.45 23.55
CA ARG A 108 -9.06 -3.50 23.16
C ARG A 108 -8.50 -4.91 23.29
N GLY A 109 -7.30 -5.07 23.89
CA GLY A 109 -6.69 -6.38 24.13
C GLY A 109 -6.32 -7.14 22.85
N ARG A 110 -6.06 -6.46 21.71
CA ARG A 110 -5.52 -7.12 20.52
C ARG A 110 -4.08 -7.53 20.78
N GLU A 111 -3.78 -8.81 20.60
CA GLU A 111 -2.42 -9.34 20.77
C GLU A 111 -1.50 -9.01 19.58
N GLY A 112 -0.18 -9.19 19.79
CA GLY A 112 0.85 -8.94 18.80
C GLY A 112 1.31 -7.48 18.72
N ALA A 113 2.06 -7.16 17.67
CA ALA A 113 2.59 -5.83 17.39
C ALA A 113 2.79 -5.64 15.88
N VAL A 114 2.92 -4.41 15.44
CA VAL A 114 3.48 -4.06 14.12
C VAL A 114 4.99 -4.19 14.22
N VAL A 115 5.59 -5.07 13.42
CA VAL A 115 7.00 -5.44 13.54
C VAL A 115 7.77 -5.10 12.27
N VAL A 116 8.91 -4.41 12.42
CA VAL A 116 9.94 -4.29 11.38
C VAL A 116 11.25 -4.79 11.98
N PRO A 117 11.78 -5.95 11.53
CA PRO A 117 12.99 -6.53 12.11
C PRO A 117 14.24 -5.67 11.91
N ALA A 118 15.19 -5.78 12.81
CA ALA A 118 16.53 -5.21 12.61
C ALA A 118 17.16 -5.78 11.34
N GLY A 119 17.82 -4.92 10.56
CA GLY A 119 18.47 -5.33 9.30
C GLY A 119 17.48 -5.61 8.14
N CYS A 120 16.19 -5.35 8.31
CA CYS A 120 15.22 -5.39 7.24
C CYS A 120 15.70 -4.55 6.04
N PRO A 121 15.83 -5.11 4.83
CA PRO A 121 16.34 -4.36 3.68
C PRO A 121 15.25 -3.49 3.02
N LEU A 122 13.99 -3.90 3.12
CA LEU A 122 12.85 -3.25 2.49
C LEU A 122 11.64 -3.28 3.41
N LEU A 123 11.06 -2.11 3.67
CA LEU A 123 9.76 -1.95 4.30
C LEU A 123 8.74 -1.58 3.23
N VAL A 124 7.71 -2.39 3.08
CA VAL A 124 6.54 -2.07 2.26
C VAL A 124 5.43 -1.59 3.19
N VAL A 125 5.00 -0.34 3.05
CA VAL A 125 3.83 0.22 3.73
C VAL A 125 2.65 0.10 2.77
N GLU A 126 1.68 -0.73 3.09
CA GLU A 126 0.56 -1.06 2.22
C GLU A 126 -0.77 -0.62 2.83
N GLY A 127 -1.59 0.04 2.04
CA GLY A 127 -2.97 0.37 2.39
C GLY A 127 -3.45 1.69 1.81
N SER A 128 -4.77 1.92 1.88
CA SER A 128 -5.39 3.15 1.38
C SER A 128 -4.89 4.38 2.15
N GLY A 129 -4.25 5.31 1.44
CA GLY A 129 -3.65 6.50 2.02
C GLY A 129 -2.20 6.34 2.49
N ALA A 130 -1.51 5.24 2.17
CA ALA A 130 -0.09 5.06 2.46
C ALA A 130 0.79 6.14 1.80
N ALA A 131 0.40 6.61 0.62
CA ALA A 131 1.10 7.65 -0.15
C ALA A 131 0.49 9.05 0.03
N ARG A 132 -0.18 9.35 1.16
CA ARG A 132 -0.67 10.71 1.44
C ARG A 132 0.47 11.71 1.56
N ARG A 133 0.21 12.99 1.23
CA ARG A 133 1.23 14.06 1.22
C ARG A 133 2.02 14.16 2.51
N GLY A 134 1.38 14.05 3.66
CA GLY A 134 2.03 14.16 4.98
C GLY A 134 3.04 13.04 5.28
N LEU A 135 3.01 11.92 4.56
CA LEU A 135 3.93 10.81 4.73
C LEU A 135 5.04 10.78 3.67
N MET A 136 4.97 11.62 2.62
CA MET A 136 5.95 11.62 1.52
C MET A 136 7.41 11.79 1.96
N PRO A 137 7.75 12.61 2.98
CA PRO A 137 9.13 12.72 3.44
C PRO A 137 9.73 11.41 3.97
N TRP A 138 8.90 10.40 4.23
CA TRP A 138 9.28 9.10 4.80
C TRP A 138 9.29 7.97 3.77
N MET A 139 8.84 8.24 2.53
CA MET A 139 8.76 7.23 1.45
C MET A 139 9.87 7.46 0.44
N ASP A 140 10.60 6.39 0.09
CA ASP A 140 11.61 6.43 -0.97
C ASP A 140 10.98 6.19 -2.35
N VAL A 141 9.93 5.36 -2.39
CA VAL A 141 9.20 5.01 -3.62
C VAL A 141 7.71 4.97 -3.34
N VAL A 142 6.93 5.42 -4.30
CA VAL A 142 5.46 5.37 -4.27
C VAL A 142 4.93 4.55 -5.43
N VAL A 143 4.07 3.59 -5.10
CA VAL A 143 3.29 2.81 -6.06
C VAL A 143 1.81 3.14 -5.89
N TRP A 144 1.15 3.46 -7.00
CA TRP A 144 -0.31 3.52 -7.07
C TRP A 144 -0.86 2.27 -7.74
N VAL A 145 -1.76 1.56 -7.08
CA VAL A 145 -2.42 0.37 -7.64
C VAL A 145 -3.80 0.75 -8.14
N GLN A 146 -3.92 0.83 -9.48
CA GLN A 146 -5.16 1.18 -10.17
C GLN A 146 -6.01 -0.06 -10.45
N THR A 147 -7.31 0.05 -10.28
CA THR A 147 -8.28 -1.00 -10.62
C THR A 147 -9.63 -0.36 -10.96
N ASP A 148 -10.37 -0.99 -11.86
CA ASP A 148 -11.76 -0.66 -12.14
C ASP A 148 -12.61 -0.68 -10.86
N THR A 149 -13.42 0.36 -10.63
CA THR A 149 -14.19 0.52 -9.39
C THR A 149 -15.21 -0.59 -9.16
N GLY A 150 -15.81 -1.10 -10.25
CA GLY A 150 -16.74 -2.23 -10.16
C GLY A 150 -16.05 -3.52 -9.77
N GLN A 151 -14.85 -3.79 -10.32
CA GLN A 151 -14.04 -4.95 -9.94
C GLN A 151 -13.53 -4.84 -8.51
N ALA A 152 -13.12 -3.65 -8.08
CA ALA A 152 -12.68 -3.40 -6.70
C ALA A 152 -13.81 -3.69 -5.70
N LYS A 153 -15.03 -3.19 -5.97
CA LYS A 153 -16.21 -3.48 -5.16
C LYS A 153 -16.54 -4.97 -5.14
N ALA A 154 -16.55 -5.63 -6.29
CA ALA A 154 -16.85 -7.06 -6.36
C ALA A 154 -15.87 -7.90 -5.52
N ARG A 155 -14.58 -7.59 -5.55
CA ARG A 155 -13.56 -8.25 -4.73
C ARG A 155 -13.76 -7.99 -3.24
N ALA A 156 -14.05 -6.75 -2.86
CA ALA A 156 -14.34 -6.42 -1.47
C ALA A 156 -15.55 -7.20 -0.97
N MET A 157 -16.63 -7.27 -1.75
CA MET A 157 -17.81 -8.04 -1.38
C MET A 157 -17.53 -9.53 -1.22
N VAL A 158 -16.73 -10.13 -2.10
CA VAL A 158 -16.31 -11.54 -1.97
C VAL A 158 -15.50 -11.76 -0.70
N ARG A 159 -14.53 -10.88 -0.42
CA ARG A 159 -13.68 -10.95 0.78
C ARG A 159 -14.50 -10.83 2.07
N ASP A 160 -15.47 -9.93 2.09
CA ASP A 160 -16.22 -9.54 3.29
C ASP A 160 -17.55 -10.31 3.43
N GLY A 161 -17.74 -11.37 2.62
CA GLY A 161 -18.87 -12.29 2.73
C GLY A 161 -20.17 -11.85 2.04
N GLY A 162 -20.17 -10.70 1.36
CA GLY A 162 -21.30 -10.22 0.53
C GLY A 162 -22.61 -9.94 1.28
N THR A 163 -22.54 -9.74 2.59
CA THR A 163 -23.71 -9.49 3.43
C THR A 163 -24.22 -8.04 3.31
N PRO A 164 -25.46 -7.74 3.72
CA PRO A 164 -25.94 -6.36 3.80
C PRO A 164 -25.04 -5.45 4.65
N GLU A 165 -24.46 -5.98 5.74
CA GLU A 165 -23.53 -5.26 6.61
C GLU A 165 -22.23 -4.94 5.90
N ALA A 166 -21.69 -5.90 5.12
CA ALA A 166 -20.49 -5.67 4.30
C ALA A 166 -20.74 -4.60 3.23
N LEU A 167 -21.94 -4.58 2.63
CA LEU A 167 -22.33 -3.56 1.67
C LEU A 167 -22.46 -2.18 2.34
N ALA A 168 -23.09 -2.10 3.51
CA ALA A 168 -23.22 -0.86 4.27
C ALA A 168 -21.85 -0.31 4.68
N PHE A 169 -20.94 -1.19 5.14
CA PHE A 169 -19.57 -0.81 5.45
C PHE A 169 -18.80 -0.32 4.21
N TRP A 170 -18.99 -0.97 3.06
CA TRP A 170 -18.40 -0.50 1.81
C TRP A 170 -18.87 0.91 1.45
N ASP A 171 -20.17 1.19 1.57
CA ASP A 171 -20.73 2.49 1.24
C ASP A 171 -20.21 3.58 2.22
N GLU A 172 -20.10 3.26 3.53
CA GLU A 172 -19.47 4.14 4.54
C GLU A 172 -18.00 4.39 4.20
N TRP A 173 -17.24 3.34 3.88
CA TRP A 173 -15.84 3.45 3.47
C TRP A 173 -15.67 4.34 2.25
N MET A 174 -16.48 4.15 1.22
CA MET A 174 -16.41 4.95 -0.02
C MET A 174 -16.76 6.41 0.20
N ALA A 175 -17.66 6.71 1.15
CA ALA A 175 -17.98 8.09 1.51
C ALA A 175 -16.78 8.86 2.07
N GLU A 176 -15.84 8.17 2.71
CA GLU A 176 -14.58 8.75 3.23
C GLU A 176 -13.43 8.63 2.22
N GLU A 177 -13.33 7.50 1.51
CA GLU A 177 -12.22 7.23 0.57
C GLU A 177 -12.24 8.16 -0.64
N LEU A 178 -13.42 8.38 -1.26
CA LEU A 178 -13.52 9.19 -2.46
C LEU A 178 -13.05 10.64 -2.24
N PRO A 179 -13.55 11.40 -1.24
CA PRO A 179 -13.07 12.75 -1.01
C PRO A 179 -11.61 12.79 -0.52
N PHE A 180 -11.15 11.74 0.19
CA PHE A 180 -9.75 11.63 0.58
C PHE A 180 -8.84 11.58 -0.65
N PHE A 181 -9.08 10.67 -1.59
CA PHE A 181 -8.27 10.53 -2.79
C PHE A 181 -8.44 11.69 -3.79
N ALA A 182 -9.63 12.30 -3.88
CA ALA A 182 -9.82 13.51 -4.67
C ALA A 182 -8.91 14.65 -4.20
N ARG A 183 -8.66 14.76 -2.89
CA ARG A 183 -7.77 15.75 -2.28
C ARG A 183 -6.31 15.33 -2.36
N GLU A 184 -5.97 14.09 -2.01
CA GLU A 184 -4.60 13.60 -1.92
C GLU A 184 -3.95 13.34 -3.27
N ARG A 185 -4.68 12.78 -4.23
CA ARG A 185 -4.24 12.47 -5.61
C ARG A 185 -2.89 11.76 -5.66
N PRO A 186 -2.72 10.59 -4.98
CA PRO A 186 -1.44 9.89 -4.87
C PRO A 186 -0.85 9.46 -6.22
N TRP A 187 -1.69 9.20 -7.21
CA TRP A 187 -1.27 8.87 -8.58
C TRP A 187 -0.44 9.97 -9.25
N GLU A 188 -0.52 11.24 -8.82
CA GLU A 188 0.28 12.33 -9.40
C GLU A 188 1.75 12.26 -9.00
N ARG A 189 2.06 11.62 -7.87
CA ARG A 189 3.42 11.46 -7.34
C ARG A 189 3.91 10.02 -7.29
N ALA A 190 3.13 9.09 -7.84
CA ALA A 190 3.54 7.70 -7.93
C ALA A 190 4.74 7.54 -8.87
N ASP A 191 5.76 6.85 -8.42
CA ASP A 191 6.92 6.46 -9.23
C ASP A 191 6.58 5.32 -10.19
N THR A 192 5.60 4.53 -9.79
CA THR A 192 5.09 3.41 -10.58
C THR A 192 3.57 3.33 -10.40
N VAL A 193 2.87 3.10 -11.51
CA VAL A 193 1.46 2.73 -11.46
C VAL A 193 1.35 1.26 -11.84
N ALA A 194 0.74 0.49 -10.95
CA ALA A 194 0.45 -0.93 -11.17
C ALA A 194 -1.03 -1.16 -11.42
N THR A 195 -1.39 -2.24 -12.09
CA THR A 195 -2.78 -2.68 -12.16
C THR A 195 -3.03 -3.82 -11.17
N GLY A 196 -4.10 -3.70 -10.40
CA GLY A 196 -4.55 -4.79 -9.56
C GLY A 196 -5.49 -5.78 -10.26
N ALA A 197 -5.84 -5.52 -11.53
CA ALA A 197 -6.66 -6.39 -12.37
C ALA A 197 -6.03 -6.58 -13.74
N PRO A 198 -4.85 -7.22 -13.80
CA PRO A 198 -4.12 -7.36 -15.05
C PRO A 198 -4.85 -8.29 -16.03
N GLU A 199 -5.02 -7.82 -17.26
CA GLU A 199 -5.47 -8.62 -18.41
C GLU A 199 -4.27 -9.21 -19.18
N VAL A 200 -3.06 -8.72 -18.89
CA VAL A 200 -1.82 -9.22 -19.49
C VAL A 200 -1.45 -10.54 -18.82
N ALA A 201 -1.13 -11.55 -19.62
CA ALA A 201 -0.65 -12.84 -19.13
C ALA A 201 0.66 -12.64 -18.33
N HIS A 202 0.71 -13.14 -17.13
CA HIS A 202 1.86 -13.02 -16.24
C HIS A 202 1.84 -14.13 -15.18
N ASP A 203 2.98 -14.40 -14.57
CA ASP A 203 3.09 -15.26 -13.40
C ASP A 203 2.94 -14.41 -12.12
N PRO A 204 1.81 -14.48 -11.38
CA PRO A 204 1.60 -13.66 -10.19
C PRO A 204 2.51 -14.02 -9.00
N ALA A 205 3.25 -15.14 -9.08
CA ALA A 205 4.23 -15.50 -8.06
C ALA A 205 5.53 -14.69 -8.20
N GLU A 206 5.92 -14.34 -9.44
CA GLU A 206 7.21 -13.72 -9.75
C GLU A 206 7.08 -12.35 -10.43
N GLN A 207 5.96 -12.09 -11.09
CA GLN A 207 5.75 -10.90 -11.90
C GLN A 207 4.71 -9.95 -11.32
N VAL A 208 4.89 -8.69 -11.64
CA VAL A 208 3.93 -7.60 -11.42
C VAL A 208 3.58 -6.96 -12.76
N VAL A 209 2.40 -6.35 -12.84
CA VAL A 209 1.97 -5.66 -14.07
C VAL A 209 1.87 -4.17 -13.80
N VAL A 210 2.67 -3.41 -14.54
CA VAL A 210 2.84 -1.97 -14.34
C VAL A 210 2.60 -1.21 -15.65
N SER A 211 2.31 0.09 -15.54
CA SER A 211 2.21 0.98 -16.68
C SER A 211 3.60 1.25 -17.26
N ALA A 212 3.73 1.15 -18.58
CA ALA A 212 4.99 1.36 -19.31
C ALA A 212 5.41 2.83 -19.44
N GLY A 213 4.64 3.77 -18.93
CA GLY A 213 4.86 5.20 -19.09
C GLY A 213 4.63 6.04 -17.84
N ARG A 214 5.68 6.31 -17.17
CA ARG A 214 6.00 7.59 -16.50
C ARG A 214 7.48 7.84 -16.56
#